data_bdb84f4732b7f792c9315bc0bc426e6c
#
_entry.id   bdb84f4732b7f792c9315bc0bc426e6c
#
_cell.length_a   1.000
_cell.length_b   1.000
_cell.length_c   1.000
_cell.angle_alpha   90.00
_cell.angle_beta   90.00
_cell.angle_gamma   90.00
#
_symmetry.space_group_name_H-M   'P 1'
#
loop_
_entity.id
_entity.type
_entity.pdbx_description
1 polymer ?
#
loop_
_entity_poly.entity_id
_entity_poly.type
_entity_poly.pdbx_seq_one_letter_code
_entity_poly.pdbx_strand_id
1 'polypeptide(L)'
;MERFSFAPEAAFVPRGDLLDRVSLAPLTPSSAEGALVQAVILRFAPGGRLRRHPAGSPQILAVLEGSGEVSGANGVDEPIGAGEAVFLHEGEDHEMKSEAGLTALVIEGEHVDRFRERPKADP
;
A
#
# COMPACT_ATOMS: atom_id res chain seq x y z
N MET A 1 -25.86 10.33 2.22
CA MET A 1 -24.86 9.52 1.48
C MET A 1 -24.12 10.43 0.52
N GLU A 2 -22.81 10.42 0.56
CA GLU A 2 -21.98 11.19 -0.35
C GLU A 2 -21.15 10.23 -1.21
N ARG A 3 -21.03 10.54 -2.48
CA ARG A 3 -20.27 9.73 -3.44
C ARG A 3 -19.01 10.48 -3.85
N PHE A 4 -17.91 9.78 -3.93
CA PHE A 4 -16.66 10.32 -4.46
C PHE A 4 -15.93 9.25 -5.27
N SER A 5 -14.93 9.66 -6.06
CA SER A 5 -14.25 8.75 -6.98
C SER A 5 -12.81 8.51 -6.58
N PHE A 6 -12.36 7.26 -6.73
CA PHE A 6 -10.96 6.89 -6.72
C PHE A 6 -10.54 6.28 -8.06
N ALA A 7 -11.29 6.56 -9.11
CA ALA A 7 -10.96 6.14 -10.47
C ALA A 7 -9.64 6.77 -10.95
N PRO A 8 -9.04 6.27 -12.04
CA PRO A 8 -7.80 6.85 -12.58
C PRO A 8 -7.85 8.36 -12.80
N GLU A 9 -9.01 8.91 -13.17
CA GLU A 9 -9.20 10.36 -13.38
C GLU A 9 -9.05 11.18 -12.09
N ALA A 10 -9.27 10.55 -10.93
CA ALA A 10 -9.12 11.19 -9.62
C ALA A 10 -7.72 11.01 -9.03
N ALA A 11 -6.85 10.28 -9.73
CA ALA A 11 -5.50 9.99 -9.24
C ALA A 11 -4.52 11.08 -9.66
N PHE A 12 -3.44 11.19 -8.91
CA PHE A 12 -2.33 12.08 -9.23
C PHE A 12 -1.00 11.36 -8.93
N VAL A 13 0.08 11.92 -9.46
CA VAL A 13 1.44 11.47 -9.15
C VAL A 13 2.02 12.47 -8.16
N PRO A 14 2.31 12.07 -6.91
CA PRO A 14 2.92 12.97 -5.95
C PRO A 14 4.28 13.51 -6.43
N ARG A 15 4.64 14.68 -5.94
CA ARG A 15 5.95 15.26 -6.21
C ARG A 15 7.04 14.41 -5.53
N GLY A 16 8.24 14.43 -6.13
CA GLY A 16 9.39 13.69 -5.62
C GLY A 16 9.60 12.40 -6.40
N ASP A 17 10.49 11.56 -5.90
CA ASP A 17 10.94 10.35 -6.57
C ASP A 17 10.51 9.06 -5.87
N LEU A 18 9.72 9.17 -4.79
CA LEU A 18 9.23 7.99 -4.05
C LEU A 18 8.42 7.06 -4.93
N LEU A 19 7.51 7.62 -5.74
CA LEU A 19 6.65 6.89 -6.65
C LEU A 19 7.11 7.14 -8.09
N ASP A 20 7.51 6.07 -8.76
CA ASP A 20 7.91 6.08 -10.16
C ASP A 20 6.91 5.23 -10.96
N ARG A 21 6.22 5.83 -11.93
CA ARG A 21 5.16 5.18 -12.72
C ARG A 21 4.05 4.60 -11.84
N VAL A 22 3.73 5.31 -10.77
CA VAL A 22 2.66 4.95 -9.84
C VAL A 22 1.82 6.17 -9.60
N SER A 23 0.51 6.03 -9.73
CA SER A 23 -0.44 7.08 -9.37
C SER A 23 -1.12 6.76 -8.05
N LEU A 24 -1.57 7.81 -7.36
CA LEU A 24 -2.19 7.72 -6.03
C LEU A 24 -3.59 8.32 -6.09
N ALA A 25 -4.59 7.55 -5.67
CA ALA A 25 -5.96 8.03 -5.50
C ALA A 25 -6.36 7.92 -4.04
N PRO A 26 -6.52 9.06 -3.32
CA PRO A 26 -6.89 9.02 -1.91
C PRO A 26 -8.32 8.54 -1.69
N LEU A 27 -8.53 7.78 -0.60
CA LEU A 27 -9.86 7.40 -0.11
C LEU A 27 -10.22 8.19 1.15
N THR A 28 -9.23 8.71 1.86
CA THR A 28 -9.40 9.51 3.08
C THR A 28 -8.61 10.80 2.95
N PRO A 29 -8.85 11.79 3.82
CA PRO A 29 -7.89 12.88 3.99
C PRO A 29 -6.52 12.33 4.37
N SER A 30 -5.47 13.14 4.18
CA SER A 30 -4.11 12.76 4.56
C SER A 30 -3.88 12.95 6.06
N SER A 31 -2.79 12.37 6.59
CA SER A 31 -2.38 12.60 7.97
C SER A 31 -2.05 14.07 8.23
N ALA A 32 -1.52 14.79 7.23
CA ALA A 32 -1.28 16.21 7.32
C ALA A 32 -2.58 17.03 7.48
N GLU A 33 -3.71 16.48 7.05
CA GLU A 33 -5.05 17.06 7.22
C GLU A 33 -5.75 16.55 8.48
N GLY A 34 -5.06 15.79 9.33
CA GLY A 34 -5.55 15.33 10.62
C GLY A 34 -6.18 13.95 10.61
N ALA A 35 -6.08 13.19 9.53
CA ALA A 35 -6.62 11.82 9.49
C ALA A 35 -5.83 10.90 10.41
N LEU A 36 -6.54 10.13 11.25
CA LEU A 36 -5.94 9.12 12.13
C LEU A 36 -5.62 7.83 11.37
N VAL A 37 -6.37 7.56 10.32
CA VAL A 37 -6.13 6.45 9.39
C VAL A 37 -6.17 7.04 7.99
N GLN A 38 -5.16 6.73 7.20
CA GLN A 38 -5.07 7.16 5.81
C GLN A 38 -5.15 5.94 4.90
N ALA A 39 -6.03 5.99 3.92
CA ALA A 39 -6.17 4.94 2.93
C ALA A 39 -6.06 5.53 1.52
N VAL A 40 -5.26 4.89 0.68
CA VAL A 40 -5.06 5.31 -0.70
C VAL A 40 -5.01 4.10 -1.62
N ILE A 41 -5.39 4.31 -2.87
CA ILE A 41 -5.16 3.33 -3.93
C ILE A 41 -3.91 3.74 -4.70
N LEU A 42 -2.97 2.81 -4.82
CA LEU A 42 -1.80 2.96 -5.67
C LEU A 42 -1.99 2.12 -6.92
N ARG A 43 -1.82 2.73 -8.10
CA ARG A 43 -1.84 2.02 -9.37
C ARG A 43 -0.46 2.08 -9.98
N PHE A 44 0.18 0.93 -10.06
CA PHE A 44 1.51 0.78 -10.67
C PHE A 44 1.30 0.49 -12.15
N ALA A 45 1.80 1.38 -12.99
CA ALA A 45 1.94 1.06 -14.41
C ALA A 45 3.04 0.00 -14.59
N PRO A 46 3.13 -0.68 -15.73
CA PRO A 46 4.24 -1.59 -16.00
C PRO A 46 5.59 -0.92 -15.74
N GLY A 47 6.42 -1.54 -14.92
CA GLY A 47 7.70 -0.99 -14.46
C GLY A 47 7.60 -0.02 -13.29
N GLY A 48 6.41 0.15 -12.73
CA GLY A 48 6.19 1.04 -11.59
C GLY A 48 6.89 0.60 -10.32
N ARG A 49 7.30 1.57 -9.50
CA ARG A 49 8.04 1.33 -8.26
C ARG A 49 7.59 2.29 -7.16
N LEU A 50 7.39 1.73 -5.99
CA LEU A 50 7.41 2.46 -4.72
C LEU A 50 8.83 2.27 -4.18
N ARG A 51 9.64 3.33 -4.21
CA ARG A 51 11.06 3.24 -3.84
C ARG A 51 11.21 2.98 -2.35
N ARG A 52 12.34 2.37 -2.00
CA ARG A 52 12.62 1.99 -0.63
C ARG A 52 12.61 3.20 0.31
N HIS A 53 11.84 3.09 1.38
CA HIS A 53 11.70 4.14 2.40
C HIS A 53 11.13 3.52 3.68
N PRO A 54 11.31 4.18 4.84
CA PRO A 54 10.71 3.71 6.09
C PRO A 54 9.21 3.98 6.13
N ALA A 55 8.46 3.06 6.73
CA ALA A 55 7.05 3.27 7.01
C ALA A 55 6.89 4.34 8.10
N GLY A 56 6.16 5.41 7.81
CA GLY A 56 5.93 6.51 8.77
C GLY A 56 5.02 6.11 9.93
N SER A 57 4.21 5.07 9.74
CA SER A 57 3.33 4.46 10.74
C SER A 57 3.10 3.01 10.34
N PRO A 58 2.52 2.18 11.22
CA PRO A 58 2.11 0.83 10.82
C PRO A 58 1.22 0.89 9.58
N GLN A 59 1.46 0.01 8.62
CA GLN A 59 0.68 0.03 7.39
C GLN A 59 0.48 -1.35 6.78
N ILE A 60 -0.60 -1.46 6.02
CA ILE A 60 -0.95 -2.63 5.23
C ILE A 60 -0.85 -2.25 3.76
N LEU A 61 -0.13 -3.07 2.99
CA LEU A 61 -0.13 -3.02 1.53
C LEU A 61 -0.87 -4.25 1.04
N ALA A 62 -2.04 -4.06 0.44
CA ALA A 62 -2.88 -5.15 -0.03
C ALA A 62 -2.99 -5.10 -1.56
N VAL A 63 -2.55 -6.15 -2.24
CA VAL A 63 -2.65 -6.21 -3.70
C VAL A 63 -4.05 -6.65 -4.09
N LEU A 64 -4.74 -5.81 -4.86
CA LEU A 64 -6.09 -6.06 -5.34
C LEU A 64 -6.09 -6.71 -6.71
N GLU A 65 -5.17 -6.31 -7.59
CA GLU A 65 -5.03 -6.81 -8.96
C GLU A 65 -3.56 -6.82 -9.35
N GLY A 66 -3.20 -7.75 -10.23
CA GLY A 66 -1.85 -7.83 -10.75
C GLY A 66 -0.88 -8.52 -9.82
N SER A 67 0.40 -8.33 -10.06
CA SER A 67 1.46 -8.97 -9.32
C SER A 67 2.73 -8.12 -9.30
N GLY A 68 3.59 -8.39 -8.34
CA GLY A 68 4.85 -7.68 -8.22
C GLY A 68 5.76 -8.34 -7.20
N GLU A 69 6.68 -7.57 -6.70
CA GLU A 69 7.60 -7.98 -5.65
C GLU A 69 7.60 -6.93 -4.54
N VAL A 70 7.72 -7.40 -3.31
CA VAL A 70 7.80 -6.55 -2.13
C VAL A 70 8.97 -6.99 -1.26
N SER A 71 9.65 -6.05 -0.63
CA SER A 71 10.67 -6.35 0.37
C SER A 71 10.48 -5.50 1.61
N GLY A 72 10.74 -6.10 2.76
CA GLY A 72 10.75 -5.44 4.06
C GLY A 72 12.16 -5.12 4.52
N ALA A 73 12.36 -5.06 5.84
CA ALA A 73 13.62 -4.67 6.46
C ALA A 73 14.82 -5.52 6.03
N ASN A 74 14.63 -6.80 5.74
CA ASN A 74 15.73 -7.69 5.32
C ASN A 74 16.20 -7.45 3.89
N GLY A 75 15.49 -6.64 3.10
CA GLY A 75 15.87 -6.32 1.72
C GLY A 75 15.69 -7.45 0.71
N VAL A 76 15.06 -8.56 1.10
CA VAL A 76 14.82 -9.70 0.21
C VAL A 76 13.51 -9.53 -0.52
N ASP A 77 13.55 -9.50 -1.86
CA ASP A 77 12.34 -9.42 -2.68
C ASP A 77 11.55 -10.71 -2.60
N GLU A 78 10.26 -10.58 -2.33
CA GLU A 78 9.32 -11.69 -2.31
C GLU A 78 8.19 -11.42 -3.29
N PRO A 79 7.73 -12.42 -4.05
CA PRO A 79 6.60 -12.24 -4.96
C PRO A 79 5.33 -11.97 -4.17
N ILE A 80 4.48 -11.11 -4.72
CA ILE A 80 3.17 -10.80 -4.16
C ILE A 80 2.18 -10.65 -5.30
N GLY A 81 0.95 -11.11 -5.09
CA GLY A 81 -0.11 -11.04 -6.09
C GLY A 81 -1.46 -10.72 -5.49
N ALA A 82 -2.46 -10.64 -6.37
CA ALA A 82 -3.83 -10.33 -5.97
C ALA A 82 -4.33 -11.24 -4.85
N GLY A 83 -4.94 -10.64 -3.83
CA GLY A 83 -5.41 -11.35 -2.65
C GLY A 83 -4.39 -11.48 -1.52
N GLU A 84 -3.17 -11.01 -1.75
CA GLU A 84 -2.11 -11.05 -0.74
C GLU A 84 -1.81 -9.66 -0.20
N ALA A 85 -1.38 -9.60 1.06
CA ALA A 85 -1.02 -8.35 1.71
C ALA A 85 0.20 -8.54 2.60
N VAL A 86 0.91 -7.44 2.85
CA VAL A 86 1.98 -7.38 3.84
C VAL A 86 1.64 -6.34 4.89
N PHE A 87 2.07 -6.59 6.10
CA PHE A 87 2.03 -5.63 7.19
C PHE A 87 3.44 -5.10 7.46
N LEU A 88 3.58 -3.79 7.52
CA LEU A 88 4.85 -3.12 7.77
C LEU A 88 4.79 -2.42 9.13
N HIS A 89 5.78 -2.68 9.96
CA HIS A 89 5.92 -1.99 11.24
C HIS A 89 6.39 -0.55 11.04
N GLU A 90 6.03 0.34 11.96
CA GLU A 90 6.54 1.70 11.94
C GLU A 90 8.07 1.70 11.86
N GLY A 91 8.62 2.50 10.95
CA GLY A 91 10.06 2.59 10.72
C GLY A 91 10.64 1.49 9.84
N GLU A 92 9.85 0.50 9.45
CA GLU A 92 10.35 -0.59 8.62
C GLU A 92 10.61 -0.12 7.18
N ASP A 93 11.85 -0.27 6.72
CA ASP A 93 12.21 -0.01 5.33
C ASP A 93 11.54 -1.02 4.42
N HIS A 94 10.95 -0.54 3.34
CA HIS A 94 10.24 -1.39 2.40
C HIS A 94 10.21 -0.77 1.01
N GLU A 95 10.02 -1.62 0.02
CA GLU A 95 9.75 -1.20 -1.36
C GLU A 95 8.82 -2.19 -2.05
N MET A 96 8.17 -1.74 -3.10
CA MET A 96 7.31 -2.56 -3.94
C MET A 96 7.54 -2.18 -5.40
N LYS A 97 7.54 -3.18 -6.27
CA LYS A 97 7.71 -2.96 -7.71
C LYS A 97 6.87 -3.96 -8.50
N SER A 98 6.53 -3.57 -9.72
CA SER A 98 5.75 -4.45 -10.59
C SER A 98 6.18 -4.26 -12.03
N GLU A 99 6.59 -5.34 -12.70
CA GLU A 99 6.89 -5.29 -14.13
C GLU A 99 5.63 -5.19 -14.99
N ALA A 100 4.59 -5.93 -14.61
CA ALA A 100 3.36 -6.02 -15.40
C ALA A 100 2.30 -4.98 -15.01
N GLY A 101 2.47 -4.35 -13.86
CA GLY A 101 1.48 -3.46 -13.27
C GLY A 101 0.70 -4.14 -12.16
N LEU A 102 0.27 -3.38 -11.17
CA LEU A 102 -0.59 -3.84 -10.09
C LEU A 102 -1.38 -2.69 -9.49
N THR A 103 -2.45 -3.04 -8.80
CA THR A 103 -3.24 -2.10 -8.00
C THR A 103 -3.18 -2.54 -6.55
N ALA A 104 -2.82 -1.64 -5.67
CA ALA A 104 -2.70 -1.91 -4.24
C ALA A 104 -3.55 -0.92 -3.43
N LEU A 105 -4.12 -1.41 -2.34
CA LEU A 105 -4.73 -0.59 -1.30
C LEU A 105 -3.70 -0.44 -0.18
N VAL A 106 -3.41 0.79 0.21
CA VAL A 106 -2.51 1.09 1.33
C VAL A 106 -3.33 1.71 2.45
N ILE A 107 -3.25 1.13 3.63
CA ILE A 107 -3.89 1.64 4.84
C ILE A 107 -2.80 1.86 5.88
N GLU A 108 -2.71 3.07 6.44
CA GLU A 108 -1.70 3.40 7.44
C GLU A 108 -2.26 4.27 8.56
N GLY A 109 -1.69 4.13 9.74
CA GLY A 109 -2.08 4.86 10.95
C GLY A 109 -1.52 4.19 12.20
N GLU A 110 -1.47 4.93 13.30
CA GLU A 110 -0.85 4.45 14.55
C GLU A 110 -1.47 3.17 15.11
N HIS A 111 -2.76 2.95 14.85
CA HIS A 111 -3.50 1.79 15.36
C HIS A 111 -3.80 0.74 14.31
N VAL A 112 -3.25 0.88 13.11
CA VAL A 112 -3.43 -0.11 12.05
C VAL A 112 -2.66 -1.37 12.41
N ASP A 113 -3.32 -2.51 12.28
CA ASP A 113 -2.75 -3.83 12.50
C ASP A 113 -3.29 -4.79 11.45
N ARG A 114 -2.59 -5.92 11.26
CA ARG A 114 -3.05 -6.95 10.33
C ARG A 114 -4.08 -7.84 10.98
N PHE A 115 -4.96 -8.40 10.17
CA PHE A 115 -5.86 -9.46 10.59
C PHE A 115 -5.04 -10.69 10.94
N ARG A 116 -5.38 -11.31 12.05
CA ARG A 116 -4.79 -12.57 12.49
C ARG A 116 -5.89 -13.60 12.65
N GLU A 117 -5.69 -14.76 12.02
CA GLU A 117 -6.65 -15.84 12.18
C GLU A 117 -6.71 -16.26 13.65
N ARG A 118 -7.93 -16.43 14.14
CA ARG A 118 -8.12 -16.99 15.47
C ARG A 118 -7.83 -18.48 15.41
N PRO A 119 -7.18 -19.05 16.45
CA PRO A 119 -7.08 -20.51 16.53
C PRO A 119 -8.48 -21.12 16.46
N LYS A 120 -8.62 -22.20 15.68
CA LYS A 120 -9.87 -22.94 15.64
C LYS A 120 -10.12 -23.51 17.03
N ALA A 121 -11.36 -23.35 17.53
CA ALA A 121 -11.75 -23.98 18.75
C ALA A 121 -11.69 -25.51 18.56
N ASP A 122 -11.18 -26.23 19.57
CA ASP A 122 -11.21 -27.66 19.57
C ASP A 122 -12.68 -28.13 19.56
N PRO A 123 -13.02 -29.19 18.82
CA PRO A 123 -14.39 -29.71 18.78
C PRO A 123 -14.85 -30.23 20.15
#